data_58c2469c5d8a017ecfdd649e04347708
#
_entry.id   58c2469c5d8a017ecfdd649e04347708
#
_cell.length_a   1.000
_cell.length_b   1.000
_cell.length_c   1.000
_cell.angle_alpha   90.00
_cell.angle_beta   90.00
_cell.angle_gamma   90.00
#
_symmetry.space_group_name_H-M   'P 1'
#
loop_
_entity.id
_entity.type
_entity.pdbx_description
1 polymer ?
#
loop_
_entity_poly.entity_id
_entity_poly.type
_entity_poly.pdbx_seq_one_letter_code
_entity_poly.pdbx_strand_id
1 'polypeptide(L)'
;SEMCIRDSIRPVEKYNAESGLWFEVRFTKLIWIDASEVIVCTASDITQKKKNQQKIEYQAHNDFLTGLYNRMKCEVDLRKVIRRTEKAGLKGAVLFIDLDDFKHINDGLGHQYGDILLQQIAAGLTGIPGLRGHCYRMGGDEFVIIVEPEIFGDLNNIIGNITALFNKPWYLSLIHI
;
A
#
# COMPACT_ATOMS: atom_id res chain seq x y z
N SER A 1 43.48 -21.25 -19.20
CA SER A 1 43.07 -20.22 -20.17
C SER A 1 41.97 -19.37 -19.51
N GLU A 2 42.38 -18.15 -19.14
CA GLU A 2 41.50 -17.18 -18.47
C GLU A 2 40.56 -16.56 -19.51
N MET A 3 39.27 -16.74 -19.28
CA MET A 3 38.18 -16.11 -20.01
C MET A 3 38.10 -14.65 -19.54
N CYS A 4 38.42 -13.68 -20.40
CA CYS A 4 38.44 -12.27 -20.04
C CYS A 4 37.04 -11.67 -20.19
N ILE A 5 36.35 -11.34 -19.08
CA ILE A 5 35.10 -10.61 -19.06
C ILE A 5 35.36 -9.13 -19.38
N ARG A 6 34.80 -8.63 -20.49
CA ARG A 6 35.11 -7.23 -20.92
C ARG A 6 34.01 -6.22 -20.64
N ASP A 7 32.75 -6.59 -20.54
CA ASP A 7 31.66 -5.64 -20.12
C ASP A 7 30.40 -6.38 -19.74
N SER A 8 29.88 -6.12 -18.55
CA SER A 8 28.54 -6.57 -18.15
C SER A 8 27.57 -5.42 -18.35
N ILE A 9 26.63 -5.56 -19.28
CA ILE A 9 25.48 -4.66 -19.41
C ILE A 9 24.61 -4.80 -18.15
N ARG A 10 24.14 -3.68 -17.61
CA ARG A 10 23.28 -3.71 -16.42
C ARG A 10 22.11 -4.70 -16.62
N PRO A 11 21.81 -5.53 -15.63
CA PRO A 11 20.71 -6.49 -15.74
C PRO A 11 19.39 -5.77 -16.00
N VAL A 12 18.57 -6.35 -16.86
CA VAL A 12 17.24 -5.83 -17.21
C VAL A 12 16.20 -6.80 -16.68
N GLU A 13 15.27 -6.28 -15.85
CA GLU A 13 14.14 -7.07 -15.39
C GLU A 13 12.99 -6.95 -16.38
N LYS A 14 12.41 -8.09 -16.79
CA LYS A 14 11.28 -8.18 -17.72
C LYS A 14 10.19 -9.07 -17.20
N TYR A 15 8.94 -8.62 -17.36
CA TYR A 15 7.75 -9.42 -17.12
C TYR A 15 7.31 -10.08 -18.42
N ASN A 16 7.07 -11.39 -18.38
CA ASN A 16 6.49 -12.14 -19.47
C ASN A 16 4.99 -12.36 -19.17
N ALA A 17 4.13 -11.72 -19.96
CA ALA A 17 2.67 -11.76 -19.77
C ALA A 17 2.07 -13.14 -20.08
N GLU A 18 2.68 -13.93 -20.97
CA GLU A 18 2.17 -15.26 -21.33
C GLU A 18 2.40 -16.28 -20.22
N SER A 19 3.59 -16.25 -19.59
CA SER A 19 3.92 -17.17 -18.50
C SER A 19 3.60 -16.62 -17.12
N GLY A 20 3.34 -15.31 -16.97
CA GLY A 20 3.16 -14.65 -15.69
C GLY A 20 4.42 -14.56 -14.84
N LEU A 21 5.61 -14.70 -15.45
CA LEU A 21 6.89 -14.77 -14.74
C LEU A 21 7.73 -13.51 -14.96
N TRP A 22 8.56 -13.20 -13.95
CA TRP A 22 9.57 -12.15 -14.02
C TRP A 22 10.94 -12.75 -14.25
N PHE A 23 11.67 -12.20 -15.22
CA PHE A 23 13.03 -12.62 -15.54
C PHE A 23 14.02 -11.46 -15.36
N GLU A 24 15.18 -11.76 -14.75
CA GLU A 24 16.36 -10.91 -14.81
C GLU A 24 17.23 -11.40 -15.96
N VAL A 25 17.41 -10.57 -16.97
CA VAL A 25 18.21 -10.88 -18.17
C VAL A 25 19.52 -10.12 -18.10
N ARG A 26 20.62 -10.84 -18.20
CA ARG A 26 21.98 -10.29 -18.24
C ARG A 26 22.65 -10.66 -19.54
N PHE A 27 23.34 -9.70 -20.12
CA PHE A 27 24.17 -9.89 -21.29
C PHE A 27 25.64 -9.67 -20.89
N THR A 28 26.48 -10.64 -21.15
CA THR A 28 27.93 -10.56 -20.87
C THR A 28 28.69 -10.79 -22.16
N LYS A 29 29.58 -9.87 -22.50
CA LYS A 29 30.47 -10.01 -23.65
C LYS A 29 31.73 -10.76 -23.22
N LEU A 30 32.04 -11.83 -23.92
CA LEU A 30 33.18 -12.68 -23.67
C LEU A 30 34.00 -12.82 -24.95
N ILE A 31 35.31 -13.06 -24.79
CA ILE A 31 36.19 -13.49 -25.88
C ILE A 31 36.31 -15.00 -25.77
N TRP A 32 35.91 -15.68 -26.84
CA TRP A 32 35.98 -17.13 -26.93
C TRP A 32 37.40 -17.62 -27.22
N ILE A 33 37.63 -18.93 -27.15
CA ILE A 33 38.98 -19.55 -27.29
C ILE A 33 39.61 -19.25 -28.63
N ASP A 34 38.82 -19.07 -29.71
CA ASP A 34 39.26 -18.70 -31.05
C ASP A 34 39.38 -17.20 -31.29
N ALA A 35 39.39 -16.41 -30.22
CA ALA A 35 39.40 -14.94 -30.21
C ALA A 35 38.16 -14.28 -30.80
N SER A 36 37.08 -15.03 -31.05
CA SER A 36 35.80 -14.45 -31.44
C SER A 36 35.06 -13.76 -30.24
N GLU A 37 34.36 -12.68 -30.53
CA GLU A 37 33.49 -12.03 -29.52
C GLU A 37 32.15 -12.74 -29.49
N VAL A 38 31.74 -13.19 -28.30
CA VAL A 38 30.43 -13.81 -28.08
C VAL A 38 29.65 -13.06 -27.01
N ILE A 39 28.34 -13.01 -27.14
CA ILE A 39 27.44 -12.45 -26.13
C ILE A 39 26.75 -13.61 -25.45
N VAL A 40 26.98 -13.79 -24.16
CA VAL A 40 26.25 -14.76 -23.33
C VAL A 40 25.06 -14.04 -22.74
N CYS A 41 23.87 -14.57 -23.01
CA CYS A 41 22.62 -14.13 -22.41
C CYS A 41 22.23 -15.13 -21.32
N THR A 42 22.06 -14.65 -20.09
CA THR A 42 21.51 -15.45 -18.99
C THR A 42 20.17 -14.87 -18.58
N ALA A 43 19.17 -15.73 -18.41
CA ALA A 43 17.87 -15.36 -17.89
C ALA A 43 17.62 -16.13 -16.60
N SER A 44 17.35 -15.42 -15.52
CA SER A 44 17.03 -16.01 -14.22
C SER A 44 15.59 -15.67 -13.85
N ASP A 45 14.82 -16.65 -13.43
CA ASP A 45 13.47 -16.42 -12.89
C ASP A 45 13.58 -15.73 -11.52
N ILE A 46 13.07 -14.49 -11.44
CA ILE A 46 13.04 -13.67 -10.23
C ILE A 46 11.59 -13.47 -9.71
N THR A 47 10.65 -14.28 -10.16
CA THR A 47 9.22 -14.13 -9.80
C THR A 47 9.01 -14.21 -8.30
N GLN A 48 9.65 -15.17 -7.61
CA GLN A 48 9.54 -15.29 -6.16
C GLN A 48 10.17 -14.10 -5.44
N LYS A 49 11.30 -13.60 -5.92
CA LYS A 49 11.95 -12.39 -5.40
C LYS A 49 11.02 -11.19 -5.50
N LYS A 50 10.36 -11.00 -6.66
CA LYS A 50 9.37 -9.92 -6.88
C LYS A 50 8.16 -10.04 -5.98
N LYS A 51 7.59 -11.25 -5.83
CA LYS A 51 6.46 -11.49 -4.92
C LYS A 51 6.84 -11.18 -3.46
N ASN A 52 8.03 -11.61 -3.03
CA ASN A 52 8.50 -11.32 -1.67
C ASN A 52 8.72 -9.83 -1.46
N GLN A 53 9.30 -9.14 -2.44
CA GLN A 53 9.49 -7.68 -2.38
C GLN A 53 8.15 -6.95 -2.28
N GLN A 54 7.18 -7.29 -3.11
CA GLN A 54 5.83 -6.72 -3.06
C GLN A 54 5.15 -6.99 -1.71
N LYS A 55 5.32 -8.20 -1.16
CA LYS A 55 4.78 -8.54 0.17
C LYS A 55 5.41 -7.68 1.27
N ILE A 56 6.73 -7.50 1.23
CA ILE A 56 7.46 -6.66 2.20
C ILE A 56 7.01 -5.20 2.08
N GLU A 57 6.88 -4.67 0.86
CA GLU A 57 6.39 -3.31 0.61
C GLU A 57 4.95 -3.14 1.11
N TYR A 58 4.09 -4.12 0.85
CA TYR A 58 2.72 -4.11 1.36
C TYR A 58 2.70 -4.08 2.90
N GLN A 59 3.45 -4.96 3.55
CA GLN A 59 3.54 -5.03 5.02
C GLN A 59 4.16 -3.76 5.63
N ALA A 60 5.10 -3.12 4.92
CA ALA A 60 5.71 -1.87 5.37
C ALA A 60 4.75 -0.67 5.33
N HIS A 61 3.71 -0.72 4.49
CA HIS A 61 2.84 0.43 4.22
C HIS A 61 1.38 0.24 4.64
N ASN A 62 0.96 -0.98 4.97
CA ASN A 62 -0.41 -1.29 5.32
C ASN A 62 -0.53 -1.77 6.78
N ASP A 63 -1.67 -1.50 7.40
CA ASP A 63 -2.10 -2.09 8.66
C ASP A 63 -2.61 -3.52 8.40
N PHE A 64 -2.10 -4.49 9.14
CA PHE A 64 -2.37 -5.90 8.89
C PHE A 64 -3.81 -6.31 9.24
N LEU A 65 -4.45 -5.61 10.18
CA LEU A 65 -5.81 -5.92 10.60
C LEU A 65 -6.86 -5.39 9.63
N THR A 66 -6.71 -4.13 9.24
CA THR A 66 -7.73 -3.42 8.47
C THR A 66 -7.43 -3.36 6.96
N GLY A 67 -6.19 -3.61 6.56
CA GLY A 67 -5.72 -3.45 5.17
C GLY A 67 -5.58 -2.00 4.72
N LEU A 68 -5.95 -1.02 5.55
CA LEU A 68 -5.69 0.40 5.28
C LEU A 68 -4.18 0.70 5.26
N TYR A 69 -3.81 1.85 4.76
CA TYR A 69 -2.44 2.32 4.94
C TYR A 69 -2.14 2.56 6.43
N ASN A 70 -0.89 2.27 6.83
CA ASN A 70 -0.44 2.45 8.20
C ASN A 70 0.08 3.86 8.47
N ARG A 71 0.47 4.13 9.72
CA ARG A 71 1.02 5.39 10.18
C ARG A 71 2.22 5.88 9.34
N MET A 72 3.14 4.97 9.01
CA MET A 72 4.34 5.33 8.24
C MET A 72 3.97 5.83 6.84
N LYS A 73 3.03 5.16 6.17
CA LYS A 73 2.53 5.58 4.87
C LYS A 73 1.79 6.92 4.95
N CYS A 74 0.97 7.12 5.99
CA CYS A 74 0.29 8.38 6.26
C CYS A 74 1.27 9.56 6.34
N GLU A 75 2.34 9.43 7.12
CA GLU A 75 3.35 10.49 7.27
C GLU A 75 4.06 10.82 5.97
N VAL A 76 4.38 9.81 5.16
CA VAL A 76 5.02 10.01 3.85
C VAL A 76 4.09 10.74 2.90
N ASP A 77 2.84 10.31 2.81
CA ASP A 77 1.87 10.88 1.86
C ASP A 77 1.45 12.28 2.29
N LEU A 78 1.23 12.51 3.59
CA LEU A 78 0.92 13.85 4.12
C LEU A 78 2.00 14.86 3.77
N ARG A 79 3.29 14.49 3.94
CA ARG A 79 4.41 15.39 3.55
C ARG A 79 4.41 15.72 2.06
N LYS A 80 4.05 14.74 1.21
CA LYS A 80 3.93 14.98 -0.25
C LYS A 80 2.79 15.94 -0.56
N VAL A 81 1.62 15.73 0.06
CA VAL A 81 0.43 16.57 -0.15
C VAL A 81 0.72 18.00 0.31
N ILE A 82 1.30 18.20 1.51
CA ILE A 82 1.68 19.53 2.01
C ILE A 82 2.60 20.26 1.02
N ARG A 83 3.68 19.63 0.58
CA ARG A 83 4.62 20.24 -0.37
C ARG A 83 3.96 20.61 -1.71
N ARG A 84 3.01 19.79 -2.17
CA ARG A 84 2.29 20.01 -3.42
C ARG A 84 1.29 21.16 -3.28
N THR A 85 0.54 21.21 -2.18
CA THR A 85 -0.43 22.28 -1.88
C THR A 85 0.24 23.64 -1.71
N GLU A 86 1.35 23.68 -0.95
CA GLU A 86 2.14 24.92 -0.76
C GLU A 86 2.63 25.48 -2.09
N LYS A 87 3.23 24.65 -2.94
CA LYS A 87 3.76 25.08 -4.24
C LYS A 87 2.69 25.56 -5.22
N ALA A 88 1.50 24.96 -5.18
CA ALA A 88 0.43 25.23 -6.12
C ALA A 88 -0.61 26.23 -5.59
N GLY A 89 -0.51 26.68 -4.33
CA GLY A 89 -1.53 27.52 -3.68
C GLY A 89 -2.89 26.81 -3.54
N LEU A 90 -2.89 25.46 -3.49
CA LEU A 90 -4.09 24.66 -3.37
C LEU A 90 -4.42 24.34 -1.91
N LYS A 91 -5.64 23.86 -1.67
CA LYS A 91 -6.11 23.45 -0.33
C LYS A 91 -6.29 21.95 -0.27
N GLY A 92 -6.03 21.36 0.88
CA GLY A 92 -6.36 20.01 1.28
C GLY A 92 -6.85 20.00 2.72
N ALA A 93 -7.30 18.84 3.20
CA ALA A 93 -7.69 18.68 4.60
C ALA A 93 -7.16 17.35 5.15
N VAL A 94 -7.01 17.29 6.47
CA VAL A 94 -6.73 16.06 7.20
C VAL A 94 -7.84 15.88 8.21
N LEU A 95 -8.51 14.73 8.15
CA LEU A 95 -9.56 14.36 9.07
C LEU A 95 -9.02 13.30 10.02
N PHE A 96 -9.09 13.57 11.32
CA PHE A 96 -8.79 12.62 12.37
C PHE A 96 -10.10 12.02 12.89
N ILE A 97 -10.13 10.72 13.05
CA ILE A 97 -11.26 9.96 13.58
C ILE A 97 -10.72 9.10 14.71
N ASP A 98 -11.32 9.24 15.87
CA ASP A 98 -11.08 8.45 17.07
C ASP A 98 -12.40 7.80 17.50
N LEU A 99 -12.34 6.55 17.97
CA LEU A 99 -13.56 5.81 18.37
C LEU A 99 -13.78 5.94 19.87
N ASP A 100 -14.72 6.78 20.26
CA ASP A 100 -15.12 6.91 21.64
C ASP A 100 -15.52 5.53 22.23
N ASP A 101 -15.06 5.27 23.45
CA ASP A 101 -15.37 4.05 24.21
C ASP A 101 -14.94 2.71 23.57
N PHE A 102 -14.05 2.71 22.57
CA PHE A 102 -13.56 1.48 21.94
C PHE A 102 -12.97 0.48 22.94
N LYS A 103 -12.30 0.99 23.98
CA LYS A 103 -11.81 0.16 25.06
C LYS A 103 -12.94 -0.59 25.77
N HIS A 104 -14.10 0.03 26.03
CA HIS A 104 -15.25 -0.62 26.65
C HIS A 104 -15.82 -1.74 25.79
N ILE A 105 -15.78 -1.61 24.47
CA ILE A 105 -16.16 -2.68 23.54
C ILE A 105 -15.21 -3.87 23.72
N ASN A 106 -13.91 -3.64 23.75
CA ASN A 106 -12.91 -4.70 23.96
C ASN A 106 -13.07 -5.37 25.33
N ASP A 107 -13.22 -4.58 26.40
CA ASP A 107 -13.35 -5.08 27.78
C ASP A 107 -14.67 -5.84 27.98
N GLY A 108 -15.75 -5.42 27.32
CA GLY A 108 -17.09 -6.03 27.46
C GLY A 108 -17.35 -7.21 26.53
N LEU A 109 -16.93 -7.14 25.29
CA LEU A 109 -17.21 -8.14 24.24
C LEU A 109 -15.99 -8.97 23.86
N GLY A 110 -14.79 -8.49 24.15
CA GLY A 110 -13.52 -9.12 23.80
C GLY A 110 -12.87 -8.51 22.54
N HIS A 111 -11.55 -8.62 22.46
CA HIS A 111 -10.73 -8.04 21.38
C HIS A 111 -11.14 -8.48 19.97
N GLN A 112 -11.68 -9.70 19.81
CA GLN A 112 -12.13 -10.20 18.52
C GLN A 112 -13.26 -9.34 17.94
N TYR A 113 -14.17 -8.86 18.77
CA TYR A 113 -15.26 -7.97 18.35
C TYR A 113 -14.75 -6.57 18.02
N GLY A 114 -13.77 -6.06 18.79
CA GLY A 114 -13.08 -4.83 18.45
C GLY A 114 -12.38 -4.90 17.11
N ASP A 115 -11.70 -6.00 16.82
CA ASP A 115 -11.03 -6.23 15.54
C ASP A 115 -12.03 -6.25 14.36
N ILE A 116 -13.18 -6.93 14.51
CA ILE A 116 -14.25 -6.95 13.52
C ILE A 116 -14.81 -5.53 13.29
N LEU A 117 -15.03 -4.76 14.36
CA LEU A 117 -15.49 -3.38 14.26
C LEU A 117 -14.50 -2.52 13.45
N LEU A 118 -13.21 -2.59 13.78
CA LEU A 118 -12.16 -1.86 13.06
C LEU A 118 -12.11 -2.23 11.58
N GLN A 119 -12.27 -3.51 11.23
CA GLN A 119 -12.33 -3.99 9.86
C GLN A 119 -13.58 -3.46 9.12
N GLN A 120 -14.74 -3.43 9.77
CA GLN A 120 -15.96 -2.90 9.18
C GLN A 120 -15.86 -1.38 8.94
N ILE A 121 -15.30 -0.63 9.90
CA ILE A 121 -15.04 0.79 9.75
C ILE A 121 -14.12 1.04 8.55
N ALA A 122 -13.01 0.31 8.47
CA ALA A 122 -12.07 0.43 7.37
C ALA A 122 -12.72 0.16 6.01
N ALA A 123 -13.53 -0.89 5.91
CA ALA A 123 -14.29 -1.21 4.70
C ALA A 123 -15.31 -0.11 4.37
N GLY A 124 -15.99 0.43 5.38
CA GLY A 124 -16.93 1.54 5.22
C GLY A 124 -16.26 2.80 4.71
N LEU A 125 -15.14 3.21 5.31
CA LEU A 125 -14.37 4.38 4.89
C LEU A 125 -13.86 4.26 3.44
N THR A 126 -13.30 3.11 3.09
CA THR A 126 -12.81 2.87 1.71
C THR A 126 -13.93 2.75 0.68
N GLY A 127 -15.15 2.46 1.11
CA GLY A 127 -16.35 2.43 0.28
C GLY A 127 -16.91 3.82 -0.05
N ILE A 128 -16.50 4.88 0.67
CA ILE A 128 -16.93 6.24 0.37
C ILE A 128 -16.26 6.70 -0.93
N PRO A 129 -17.03 7.24 -1.91
CA PRO A 129 -16.48 7.74 -3.16
C PRO A 129 -15.34 8.75 -2.94
N GLY A 130 -14.23 8.57 -3.64
CA GLY A 130 -13.06 9.44 -3.54
C GLY A 130 -12.10 9.13 -2.39
N LEU A 131 -12.45 8.27 -1.41
CA LEU A 131 -11.59 7.98 -0.26
C LEU A 131 -10.72 6.73 -0.43
N ARG A 132 -10.91 5.95 -1.47
CA ARG A 132 -10.07 4.77 -1.71
C ARG A 132 -8.61 5.19 -1.91
N GLY A 133 -7.72 4.69 -1.06
CA GLY A 133 -6.29 5.06 -1.09
C GLY A 133 -5.95 6.32 -0.28
N HIS A 134 -6.92 6.92 0.42
CA HIS A 134 -6.74 8.12 1.24
C HIS A 134 -7.01 7.87 2.73
N CYS A 135 -7.28 6.63 3.12
CA CYS A 135 -7.59 6.22 4.48
C CYS A 135 -6.40 5.51 5.11
N TYR A 136 -6.11 5.86 6.36
CA TYR A 136 -4.97 5.38 7.13
C TYR A 136 -5.44 4.97 8.52
N ARG A 137 -4.80 3.94 9.11
CA ARG A 137 -4.95 3.60 10.53
C ARG A 137 -3.65 3.92 11.25
N MET A 138 -3.74 4.75 12.29
CA MET A 138 -2.57 5.22 13.05
C MET A 138 -2.15 4.23 14.12
N GLY A 139 -3.07 3.41 14.58
CA GLY A 139 -2.93 2.40 15.62
C GLY A 139 -4.18 2.40 16.51
N GLY A 140 -4.42 1.31 17.25
CA GLY A 140 -5.60 1.24 18.12
C GLY A 140 -6.90 1.51 17.35
N ASP A 141 -7.61 2.55 17.77
CA ASP A 141 -8.90 3.03 17.28
C ASP A 141 -8.82 4.34 16.47
N GLU A 142 -7.59 4.78 16.16
CA GLU A 142 -7.34 6.04 15.45
C GLU A 142 -7.24 5.84 13.93
N PHE A 143 -8.06 6.60 13.20
CA PHE A 143 -8.01 6.66 11.73
C PHE A 143 -7.72 8.07 11.24
N VAL A 144 -7.08 8.17 10.09
CA VAL A 144 -6.79 9.43 9.40
C VAL A 144 -7.25 9.34 7.95
N ILE A 145 -7.80 10.44 7.44
CA ILE A 145 -8.13 10.60 6.03
C ILE A 145 -7.40 11.84 5.51
N ILE A 146 -6.65 11.69 4.44
CA ILE A 146 -6.01 12.81 3.74
C ILE A 146 -6.88 13.18 2.55
N VAL A 147 -7.49 14.36 2.63
CA VAL A 147 -8.29 14.94 1.54
C VAL A 147 -7.36 15.78 0.67
N GLU A 148 -6.98 15.22 -0.46
CA GLU A 148 -6.10 15.87 -1.42
C GLU A 148 -6.81 16.99 -2.18
N PRO A 149 -6.07 17.95 -2.81
CA PRO A 149 -6.67 19.08 -3.51
C PRO A 149 -7.72 18.69 -4.57
N GLU A 150 -7.52 17.55 -5.23
CA GLU A 150 -8.39 17.07 -6.30
C GLU A 150 -9.80 16.73 -5.82
N ILE A 151 -9.92 16.32 -4.54
CA ILE A 151 -11.19 15.94 -3.91
C ILE A 151 -11.62 16.93 -2.83
N PHE A 152 -10.83 17.99 -2.59
CA PHE A 152 -11.12 19.00 -1.55
C PHE A 152 -12.44 19.75 -1.80
N GLY A 153 -12.81 19.94 -3.06
CA GLY A 153 -14.09 20.57 -3.42
C GLY A 153 -15.32 19.80 -2.90
N ASP A 154 -15.17 18.51 -2.65
CA ASP A 154 -16.23 17.62 -2.17
C ASP A 154 -16.15 17.34 -0.65
N LEU A 155 -15.34 18.11 0.09
CA LEU A 155 -15.07 17.90 1.53
C LEU A 155 -16.35 17.76 2.36
N ASN A 156 -17.36 18.59 2.12
CA ASN A 156 -18.61 18.55 2.89
C ASN A 156 -19.38 17.25 2.67
N ASN A 157 -19.41 16.74 1.44
CA ASN A 157 -20.03 15.44 1.12
C ASN A 157 -19.22 14.29 1.75
N ILE A 158 -17.89 14.38 1.71
CA ILE A 158 -17.00 13.40 2.37
C ILE A 158 -17.31 13.35 3.86
N ILE A 159 -17.35 14.48 4.55
CA ILE A 159 -17.67 14.55 5.98
C ILE A 159 -19.09 14.01 6.24
N GLY A 160 -20.07 14.40 5.43
CA GLY A 160 -21.44 13.89 5.53
C GLY A 160 -21.53 12.37 5.41
N ASN A 161 -20.81 11.77 4.45
CA ASN A 161 -20.75 10.33 4.26
C ASN A 161 -20.06 9.61 5.42
N ILE A 162 -18.96 10.18 5.95
CA ILE A 162 -18.29 9.65 7.14
C ILE A 162 -19.23 9.68 8.34
N THR A 163 -19.88 10.82 8.60
CA THR A 163 -20.86 10.95 9.69
C THR A 163 -22.01 9.95 9.54
N ALA A 164 -22.55 9.77 8.32
CA ALA A 164 -23.59 8.80 8.04
C ALA A 164 -23.12 7.35 8.25
N LEU A 165 -21.84 7.04 8.00
CA LEU A 165 -21.27 5.73 8.27
C LEU A 165 -21.27 5.43 9.78
N PHE A 166 -20.87 6.38 10.61
CA PHE A 166 -20.80 6.21 12.07
C PHE A 166 -22.18 6.28 12.76
N ASN A 167 -23.18 6.85 12.12
CA ASN A 167 -24.56 6.88 12.63
C ASN A 167 -25.35 5.58 12.35
N LYS A 168 -24.76 4.60 11.65
CA LYS A 168 -25.38 3.30 11.40
C LYS A 168 -25.02 2.30 12.48
N PRO A 169 -25.91 1.36 12.83
CA PRO A 169 -25.57 0.27 13.73
C PRO A 169 -24.50 -0.65 13.10
N TRP A 170 -23.55 -1.10 13.91
CA TRP A 170 -22.52 -2.07 13.52
C TRP A 170 -22.97 -3.48 13.88
N TYR A 171 -22.91 -4.41 12.92
CA TYR A 171 -23.27 -5.80 13.15
C TYR A 171 -22.05 -6.62 13.50
N LEU A 172 -21.90 -6.91 14.80
CA LEU A 172 -20.81 -7.70 15.33
C LEU A 172 -21.27 -9.16 15.52
N SER A 173 -21.29 -9.96 14.45
CA SER A 173 -21.59 -11.38 14.57
C SER A 173 -20.36 -12.21 14.26
N LEU A 174 -19.95 -13.06 15.21
CA LEU A 174 -18.99 -14.12 14.96
C LEU A 174 -19.81 -15.35 14.51
N ILE A 175 -19.70 -15.71 13.23
CA ILE A 175 -20.15 -17.01 12.77
C ILE A 175 -18.98 -17.96 13.03
N HIS A 176 -19.07 -18.74 14.12
CA HIS A 176 -18.22 -19.90 14.28
C HIS A 176 -18.76 -21.00 13.35
N ILE A 177 -17.99 -21.31 12.33
CA ILE A 177 -18.18 -22.54 11.54
C ILE A 177 -17.26 -23.60 12.14
#